data_d20533f303293049030cdab0607af042
#
_entry.id   d20533f303293049030cdab0607af042
#
_cell.length_a   1.000
_cell.length_b   1.000
_cell.length_c   1.000
_cell.angle_alpha   90.00
_cell.angle_beta   90.00
_cell.angle_gamma   90.00
#
_symmetry.space_group_name_H-M   'P 1'
#
loop_
_entity.id
_entity.type
_entity.pdbx_description
1 polymer ?
#
loop_
_entity_poly.entity_id
_entity_poly.type
_entity_poly.pdbx_seq_one_letter_code
_entity_poly.pdbx_strand_id
1 'polypeptide(L)'
;NMGASRWQVFRDVFWPLCRPGVAGGALIAAINVLTDFGNPIMIGGDLALLPTEAYMQINGWYDMSTASVLAVALLIPAVTLFLVNRFWVGRRSYVTITGKEISLTPFPVPKWVKWTLFSLTMLVSLFVLLVYGTLFYGAFTKTWGYDWSFTWENLQYVFLKGKQIWNSIRYAFLSSVGAAFLAMVLAYIVQKKQVGLNRFLDFLAILPGAIPG
;
A
#
# COMPACT_ATOMS: atom_id res chain seq x y z
N ASN A 1 -28.24 -9.85 25.91
CA ASN A 1 -27.94 -8.50 26.48
C ASN A 1 -27.88 -8.59 28.00
N MET A 2 -26.72 -8.88 28.54
CA MET A 2 -26.50 -8.96 30.01
C MET A 2 -26.20 -7.57 30.61
N GLY A 3 -26.93 -6.53 30.22
CA GLY A 3 -26.83 -5.19 30.82
C GLY A 3 -25.54 -4.39 30.49
N ALA A 4 -24.71 -4.86 29.58
CA ALA A 4 -23.50 -4.14 29.20
C ALA A 4 -23.81 -2.84 28.44
N SER A 5 -23.14 -1.74 28.80
CA SER A 5 -23.26 -0.48 28.10
C SER A 5 -22.62 -0.57 26.69
N ARG A 6 -23.05 0.29 25.76
CA ARG A 6 -22.49 0.32 24.39
C ARG A 6 -20.98 0.52 24.38
N TRP A 7 -20.45 1.30 25.33
CA TRP A 7 -19.02 1.52 25.47
C TRP A 7 -18.29 0.28 25.97
N GLN A 8 -18.87 -0.47 26.89
CA GLN A 8 -18.31 -1.75 27.34
C GLN A 8 -18.27 -2.77 26.20
N VAL A 9 -19.34 -2.89 25.42
CA VAL A 9 -19.36 -3.77 24.23
C VAL A 9 -18.28 -3.37 23.21
N PHE A 10 -18.12 -2.08 22.96
CA PHE A 10 -17.06 -1.59 22.06
C PHE A 10 -15.67 -1.93 22.59
N ARG A 11 -15.40 -1.60 23.87
CA ARG A 11 -14.07 -1.77 24.47
C ARG A 11 -13.69 -3.22 24.69
N ASP A 12 -14.64 -4.04 25.16
CA ASP A 12 -14.34 -5.38 25.66
C ASP A 12 -14.59 -6.48 24.62
N VAL A 13 -15.37 -6.19 23.57
CA VAL A 13 -15.68 -7.15 22.50
C VAL A 13 -15.18 -6.63 21.15
N PHE A 14 -15.66 -5.49 20.71
CA PHE A 14 -15.40 -5.01 19.34
C PHE A 14 -13.93 -4.63 19.13
N TRP A 15 -13.37 -3.81 20.01
CA TRP A 15 -12.00 -3.36 19.91
C TRP A 15 -10.96 -4.50 19.95
N PRO A 16 -11.03 -5.47 20.88
CA PRO A 16 -10.13 -6.62 20.87
C PRO A 16 -10.20 -7.46 19.59
N LEU A 17 -11.40 -7.63 19.00
CA LEU A 17 -11.56 -8.34 17.73
C LEU A 17 -10.99 -7.57 16.53
N CYS A 18 -11.07 -6.24 16.54
CA CYS A 18 -10.54 -5.40 15.48
C CYS A 18 -9.02 -5.17 15.56
N ARG A 19 -8.42 -5.28 16.76
CA ARG A 19 -6.98 -5.02 16.99
C ARG A 19 -6.04 -5.68 15.98
N PRO A 20 -6.16 -6.98 15.64
CA PRO A 20 -5.26 -7.61 14.68
C PRO A 20 -5.39 -7.01 13.29
N GLY A 21 -6.61 -6.70 12.85
CA GLY A 21 -6.85 -6.05 11.56
C GLY A 21 -6.27 -4.64 11.50
N VAL A 22 -6.51 -3.84 12.55
CA VAL A 22 -5.96 -2.48 12.66
C VAL A 22 -4.42 -2.51 12.71
N ALA A 23 -3.85 -3.40 13.53
CA ALA A 23 -2.39 -3.54 13.62
C ALA A 23 -1.78 -4.02 12.28
N GLY A 24 -2.40 -4.99 11.61
CA GLY A 24 -1.97 -5.46 10.29
C GLY A 24 -2.01 -4.35 9.24
N GLY A 25 -3.13 -3.62 9.18
CA GLY A 25 -3.27 -2.48 8.26
C GLY A 25 -2.26 -1.37 8.54
N ALA A 26 -2.03 -1.03 9.81
CA ALA A 26 -1.05 -0.02 10.21
C ALA A 26 0.39 -0.43 9.83
N LEU A 27 0.75 -1.70 10.01
CA LEU A 27 2.08 -2.21 9.64
C LEU A 27 2.28 -2.20 8.11
N ILE A 28 1.27 -2.60 7.33
CA ILE A 28 1.33 -2.52 5.87
C ILE A 28 1.46 -1.07 5.41
N ALA A 29 0.68 -0.15 5.99
CA ALA A 29 0.80 1.27 5.69
C ALA A 29 2.19 1.82 6.05
N ALA A 30 2.75 1.42 7.21
CA ALA A 30 4.09 1.81 7.63
C ALA A 30 5.17 1.32 6.67
N ILE A 31 5.07 0.09 6.16
CA ILE A 31 6.00 -0.43 5.14
C ILE A 31 5.90 0.40 3.87
N ASN A 32 4.70 0.66 3.36
CA ASN A 32 4.50 1.44 2.15
C ASN A 32 5.05 2.87 2.28
N VAL A 33 4.80 3.54 3.41
CA VAL A 33 5.32 4.90 3.67
C VAL A 33 6.84 4.89 3.79
N LEU A 34 7.41 3.88 4.47
CA LEU A 34 8.86 3.76 4.65
C LEU A 34 9.60 3.58 3.31
N THR A 35 8.97 2.90 2.35
CA THR A 35 9.57 2.57 1.06
C THR A 35 9.21 3.56 -0.06
N ASP A 36 8.33 4.51 0.23
CA ASP A 36 7.91 5.53 -0.73
C ASP A 36 9.03 6.57 -0.94
N PHE A 37 9.51 6.67 -2.16
CA PHE A 37 10.45 7.74 -2.54
C PHE A 37 9.79 8.78 -3.44
N GLY A 38 8.74 8.40 -4.16
CA GLY A 38 8.10 9.24 -5.18
C GLY A 38 7.46 10.48 -4.61
N ASN A 39 6.63 10.32 -3.58
CA ASN A 39 5.98 11.45 -2.92
C ASN A 39 6.99 12.39 -2.23
N PRO A 40 7.95 11.89 -1.41
CA PRO A 40 8.93 12.75 -0.76
C PRO A 40 9.84 13.51 -1.75
N ILE A 41 10.24 12.92 -2.87
CA ILE A 41 11.08 13.62 -3.84
C ILE A 41 10.35 14.75 -4.56
N MET A 42 9.03 14.63 -4.72
CA MET A 42 8.21 15.64 -5.41
C MET A 42 7.79 16.81 -4.49
N ILE A 43 7.48 16.52 -3.23
CA ILE A 43 6.87 17.51 -2.33
C ILE A 43 7.64 17.72 -1.01
N GLY A 44 8.65 16.89 -0.72
CA GLY A 44 9.38 16.88 0.54
C GLY A 44 10.36 18.05 0.72
N GLY A 45 10.71 18.80 -0.33
CA GLY A 45 11.72 19.85 -0.26
C GLY A 45 13.06 19.32 0.26
N ASP A 46 13.57 19.90 1.35
CA ASP A 46 14.85 19.50 1.96
C ASP A 46 14.72 18.31 2.93
N LEU A 47 13.59 17.60 2.91
CA LEU A 47 13.39 16.46 3.80
C LEU A 47 14.25 15.26 3.33
N ALA A 48 15.34 15.00 4.07
CA ALA A 48 16.21 13.87 3.81
C ALA A 48 15.58 12.57 4.36
N LEU A 49 15.14 11.69 3.48
CA LEU A 49 14.66 10.34 3.79
C LEU A 49 15.59 9.31 3.15
N LEU A 50 15.71 8.13 3.78
CA LEU A 50 16.58 7.05 3.25
C LEU A 50 16.32 6.72 1.78
N PRO A 51 15.07 6.53 1.30
CA PRO A 51 14.80 6.21 -0.10
C PRO A 51 15.13 7.38 -1.04
N THR A 52 14.83 8.63 -0.65
CA THR A 52 15.16 9.79 -1.47
C THR A 52 16.68 10.01 -1.54
N GLU A 53 17.38 9.82 -0.43
CA GLU A 53 18.84 9.94 -0.37
C GLU A 53 19.51 8.86 -1.21
N ALA A 54 19.06 7.59 -1.13
CA ALA A 54 19.56 6.51 -1.97
C ALA A 54 19.38 6.82 -3.47
N TYR A 55 18.23 7.36 -3.86
CA TYR A 55 17.96 7.79 -5.22
C TYR A 55 18.90 8.93 -5.67
N MET A 56 19.11 9.94 -4.81
CA MET A 56 20.02 11.06 -5.11
C MET A 56 21.47 10.62 -5.23
N GLN A 57 21.91 9.64 -4.44
CA GLN A 57 23.26 9.07 -4.53
C GLN A 57 23.46 8.39 -5.90
N ILE A 58 22.46 7.68 -6.42
CA ILE A 58 22.54 7.03 -7.74
C ILE A 58 22.51 8.08 -8.86
N ASN A 59 21.52 8.98 -8.85
CA ASN A 59 21.23 9.84 -9.99
C ASN A 59 21.94 11.20 -9.94
N GLY A 60 22.27 11.67 -8.73
CA GLY A 60 22.93 12.97 -8.54
C GLY A 60 24.45 12.84 -8.42
N TRP A 61 24.91 11.92 -7.59
CA TRP A 61 26.34 11.79 -7.26
C TRP A 61 27.04 10.61 -7.96
N TYR A 62 26.28 9.72 -8.59
CA TYR A 62 26.77 8.48 -9.23
C TYR A 62 27.52 7.56 -8.26
N ASP A 63 27.23 7.66 -6.95
CA ASP A 63 27.83 6.84 -5.90
C ASP A 63 26.96 5.62 -5.58
N MET A 64 27.21 4.54 -6.30
CA MET A 64 26.54 3.26 -6.11
C MET A 64 26.87 2.61 -4.76
N SER A 65 28.04 2.90 -4.19
CA SER A 65 28.48 2.32 -2.92
C SER A 65 27.62 2.85 -1.76
N THR A 66 27.55 4.17 -1.63
CA THR A 66 26.72 4.82 -0.62
C THR A 66 25.24 4.52 -0.80
N ALA A 67 24.76 4.52 -2.05
CA ALA A 67 23.37 4.14 -2.36
C ALA A 67 23.04 2.71 -1.87
N SER A 68 23.95 1.75 -2.07
CA SER A 68 23.77 0.37 -1.62
C SER A 68 23.70 0.28 -0.09
N VAL A 69 24.51 1.03 0.64
CA VAL A 69 24.46 1.09 2.11
C VAL A 69 23.12 1.65 2.60
N LEU A 70 22.62 2.72 1.96
CA LEU A 70 21.33 3.32 2.29
C LEU A 70 20.18 2.36 2.00
N ALA A 71 20.23 1.63 0.87
CA ALA A 71 19.25 0.61 0.54
C ALA A 71 19.21 -0.54 1.56
N VAL A 72 20.38 -1.01 2.03
CA VAL A 72 20.47 -2.01 3.09
C VAL A 72 19.93 -1.45 4.42
N ALA A 73 20.27 -0.21 4.74
CA ALA A 73 19.75 0.47 5.94
C ALA A 73 18.21 0.57 5.91
N LEU A 74 17.61 0.84 4.74
CA LEU A 74 16.16 0.85 4.54
C LEU A 74 15.53 -0.54 4.64
N LEU A 75 16.22 -1.56 4.16
CA LEU A 75 15.74 -2.93 4.18
C LEU A 75 15.55 -3.47 5.61
N ILE A 76 16.42 -3.08 6.55
CA ILE A 76 16.35 -3.54 7.93
C ILE A 76 15.00 -3.22 8.60
N PRO A 77 14.53 -1.96 8.69
CA PRO A 77 13.22 -1.66 9.25
C PRO A 77 12.07 -2.24 8.44
N ALA A 78 12.15 -2.25 7.10
CA ALA A 78 11.11 -2.82 6.25
C ALA A 78 10.90 -4.32 6.53
N VAL A 79 11.97 -5.10 6.55
CA VAL A 79 11.92 -6.53 6.88
C VAL A 79 11.48 -6.74 8.33
N THR A 80 11.92 -5.91 9.25
CA THR A 80 11.50 -6.01 10.66
C THR A 80 9.98 -5.80 10.80
N LEU A 81 9.42 -4.75 10.20
CA LEU A 81 7.98 -4.49 10.20
C LEU A 81 7.21 -5.62 9.53
N PHE A 82 7.73 -6.14 8.41
CA PHE A 82 7.15 -7.28 7.73
C PHE A 82 7.12 -8.53 8.61
N LEU A 83 8.22 -8.87 9.27
CA LEU A 83 8.30 -10.02 10.18
C LEU A 83 7.34 -9.86 11.37
N VAL A 84 7.26 -8.65 11.94
CA VAL A 84 6.30 -8.34 13.00
C VAL A 84 4.87 -8.55 12.50
N ASN A 85 4.53 -8.05 11.33
CA ASN A 85 3.22 -8.26 10.73
C ASN A 85 2.92 -9.76 10.53
N ARG A 86 3.86 -10.49 9.93
CA ARG A 86 3.69 -11.91 9.60
C ARG A 86 3.58 -12.80 10.84
N PHE A 87 4.47 -12.62 11.81
CA PHE A 87 4.59 -13.55 12.93
C PHE A 87 3.80 -13.13 14.17
N TRP A 88 3.56 -11.87 14.38
CA TRP A 88 2.88 -11.38 15.57
C TRP A 88 1.41 -11.08 15.31
N VAL A 89 1.07 -10.38 14.25
CA VAL A 89 -0.30 -10.04 13.91
C VAL A 89 -1.00 -11.21 13.24
N GLY A 90 -0.39 -11.88 12.28
CA GLY A 90 -0.97 -12.98 11.51
C GLY A 90 -1.29 -14.24 12.33
N ARG A 91 -0.66 -14.44 13.51
CA ARG A 91 -0.96 -15.58 14.40
C ARG A 91 -2.28 -15.46 15.14
N ARG A 92 -2.88 -14.28 15.23
CA ARG A 92 -4.16 -14.05 15.92
C ARG A 92 -5.32 -14.04 14.93
N SER A 93 -5.47 -15.14 14.17
CA SER A 93 -6.67 -15.36 13.38
C SER A 93 -7.83 -15.74 14.30
N TYR A 94 -8.75 -14.83 14.50
CA TYR A 94 -10.03 -15.14 15.13
C TYR A 94 -10.94 -15.81 14.09
N VAL A 95 -10.72 -17.10 13.85
CA VAL A 95 -11.68 -17.90 13.10
C VAL A 95 -12.86 -18.13 14.05
N THR A 96 -14.00 -17.54 13.75
CA THR A 96 -15.27 -17.89 14.40
C THR A 96 -15.59 -19.36 14.05
N ILE A 97 -15.54 -20.23 15.06
CA ILE A 97 -15.68 -21.69 14.93
C ILE A 97 -17.11 -22.11 14.52
N THR A 98 -18.04 -21.19 14.48
CA THR A 98 -19.44 -21.48 14.13
C THR A 98 -19.70 -21.12 12.67
N GLY A 99 -19.58 -22.11 11.78
CA GLY A 99 -19.88 -22.02 10.34
C GLY A 99 -21.36 -21.86 9.97
N LYS A 100 -22.18 -21.24 10.81
CA LYS A 100 -23.52 -20.78 10.47
C LYS A 100 -23.48 -19.26 10.38
N GLU A 101 -23.71 -18.73 9.20
CA GLU A 101 -24.08 -17.32 9.03
C GLU A 101 -25.35 -17.08 9.85
N ILE A 102 -25.20 -16.55 11.05
CA ILE A 102 -26.31 -15.96 11.76
C ILE A 102 -26.62 -14.70 10.97
N SER A 103 -27.79 -14.66 10.34
CA SER A 103 -28.33 -13.44 9.74
C SER A 103 -28.46 -12.41 10.87
N LEU A 104 -27.41 -11.62 11.06
CA LEU A 104 -27.41 -10.53 12.01
C LEU A 104 -28.45 -9.53 11.49
N THR A 105 -29.58 -9.41 12.21
CA THR A 105 -30.46 -8.26 12.00
C THR A 105 -29.60 -7.01 12.13
N PRO A 106 -29.57 -6.15 11.10
CA PRO A 106 -28.69 -4.98 11.10
C PRO A 106 -29.00 -4.13 12.33
N PHE A 107 -27.98 -3.91 13.16
CA PHE A 107 -28.11 -3.09 14.35
C PHE A 107 -28.48 -1.66 13.91
N PRO A 108 -29.57 -1.06 14.43
CA PRO A 108 -29.97 0.27 14.00
C PRO A 108 -28.91 1.29 14.42
N VAL A 109 -28.11 1.71 13.44
CA VAL A 109 -27.11 2.75 13.65
C VAL A 109 -27.83 4.11 13.75
N PRO A 110 -27.58 4.90 14.80
CA PRO A 110 -28.17 6.24 14.96
C PRO A 110 -27.91 7.08 13.69
N LYS A 111 -28.92 7.82 13.24
CA LYS A 111 -28.83 8.61 12.00
C LYS A 111 -27.66 9.59 12.01
N TRP A 112 -27.37 10.20 13.17
CA TRP A 112 -26.26 11.15 13.29
C TRP A 112 -24.89 10.47 13.02
N VAL A 113 -24.65 9.26 13.53
CA VAL A 113 -23.41 8.49 13.28
C VAL A 113 -23.27 8.19 11.79
N LYS A 114 -24.36 7.73 11.16
CA LYS A 114 -24.38 7.45 9.71
C LYS A 114 -24.03 8.69 8.89
N TRP A 115 -24.64 9.83 9.20
CA TRP A 115 -24.39 11.08 8.47
C TRP A 115 -23.00 11.64 8.74
N THR A 116 -22.49 11.54 9.97
CA THR A 116 -21.12 11.97 10.29
C THR A 116 -20.08 11.15 9.53
N LEU A 117 -20.21 9.82 9.55
CA LEU A 117 -19.30 8.95 8.81
C LEU A 117 -19.40 9.17 7.30
N PHE A 118 -20.62 9.33 6.78
CA PHE A 118 -20.84 9.65 5.37
C PHE A 118 -20.18 10.98 4.98
N SER A 119 -20.39 12.04 5.77
CA SER A 119 -19.79 13.36 5.50
C SER A 119 -18.26 13.28 5.54
N LEU A 120 -17.68 12.59 6.51
CA LEU A 120 -16.24 12.41 6.61
C LEU A 120 -15.68 11.68 5.37
N THR A 121 -16.31 10.56 4.99
CA THR A 121 -15.91 9.80 3.80
C THR A 121 -16.06 10.65 2.54
N MET A 122 -17.16 11.40 2.42
CA MET A 122 -17.41 12.28 1.27
C MET A 122 -16.39 13.41 1.18
N LEU A 123 -15.98 13.99 2.31
CA LEU A 123 -14.94 15.01 2.37
C LEU A 123 -13.58 14.46 1.90
N VAL A 124 -13.18 13.31 2.40
CA VAL A 124 -11.94 12.64 1.95
C VAL A 124 -12.02 12.30 0.46
N SER A 125 -13.13 11.76 0.00
CA SER A 125 -13.32 11.43 -1.42
C SER A 125 -13.27 12.68 -2.30
N LEU A 126 -13.89 13.77 -1.86
CA LEU A 126 -13.87 15.05 -2.59
C LEU A 126 -12.46 15.61 -2.65
N PHE A 127 -11.70 15.55 -1.54
CA PHE A 127 -10.30 15.97 -1.52
C PHE A 127 -9.46 15.18 -2.52
N VAL A 128 -9.60 13.85 -2.56
CA VAL A 128 -8.90 12.99 -3.52
C VAL A 128 -9.30 13.33 -4.95
N LEU A 129 -10.61 13.51 -5.23
CA LEU A 129 -11.09 13.92 -6.55
C LEU A 129 -10.56 15.30 -6.96
N LEU A 130 -10.42 16.23 -6.03
CA LEU A 130 -9.86 17.54 -6.29
C LEU A 130 -8.38 17.43 -6.69
N VAL A 131 -7.59 16.62 -5.97
CA VAL A 131 -6.18 16.38 -6.32
C VAL A 131 -6.06 15.77 -7.73
N TYR A 132 -6.83 14.72 -8.04
CA TYR A 132 -6.84 14.15 -9.40
C TYR A 132 -7.36 15.14 -10.45
N GLY A 133 -8.36 15.93 -10.10
CA GLY A 133 -8.89 17.00 -10.97
C GLY A 133 -7.85 18.05 -11.31
N THR A 134 -7.03 18.47 -10.35
CA THR A 134 -5.93 19.40 -10.60
C THR A 134 -4.86 18.80 -11.51
N LEU A 135 -4.50 17.52 -11.32
CA LEU A 135 -3.57 16.83 -12.22
C LEU A 135 -4.13 16.73 -13.64
N PHE A 136 -5.41 16.36 -13.76
CA PHE A 136 -6.09 16.30 -15.06
C PHE A 136 -6.15 17.67 -15.73
N TYR A 137 -6.51 18.72 -14.99
CA TYR A 137 -6.51 20.09 -15.49
C TYR A 137 -5.10 20.53 -15.92
N GLY A 138 -4.07 20.22 -15.12
CA GLY A 138 -2.68 20.51 -15.43
C GLY A 138 -2.18 19.85 -16.72
N ALA A 139 -2.67 18.67 -17.06
CA ALA A 139 -2.32 17.99 -18.31
C ALA A 139 -2.75 18.78 -19.57
N PHE A 140 -3.76 19.64 -19.44
CA PHE A 140 -4.29 20.49 -20.51
C PHE A 140 -3.87 21.98 -20.39
N THR A 141 -3.00 22.32 -19.45
CA THR A 141 -2.48 23.66 -19.27
C THR A 141 -1.10 23.79 -19.87
N LYS A 142 -0.81 24.91 -20.54
CA LYS A 142 0.45 25.14 -21.23
C LYS A 142 1.63 25.22 -20.26
N THR A 143 1.50 26.04 -19.19
CA THR A 143 2.54 26.14 -18.15
C THR A 143 1.88 26.30 -16.81
N TRP A 144 2.01 25.29 -15.96
CA TRP A 144 1.44 25.27 -14.62
C TRP A 144 1.91 26.46 -13.79
N GLY A 145 0.94 27.20 -13.25
CA GLY A 145 1.23 28.35 -12.38
C GLY A 145 1.52 29.68 -13.10
N TYR A 146 1.75 29.68 -14.41
CA TYR A 146 2.06 30.88 -15.19
C TYR A 146 1.08 31.12 -16.34
N ASP A 147 0.86 30.13 -17.19
CA ASP A 147 -0.03 30.23 -18.36
C ASP A 147 -1.10 29.10 -18.30
N TRP A 148 -2.31 29.50 -17.94
CA TRP A 148 -3.45 28.59 -17.78
C TRP A 148 -4.20 28.33 -19.09
N SER A 149 -3.65 28.79 -20.23
CA SER A 149 -4.27 28.55 -21.52
C SER A 149 -4.34 27.06 -21.84
N PHE A 150 -5.45 26.66 -22.46
CA PHE A 150 -5.68 25.27 -22.85
C PHE A 150 -4.71 24.86 -23.97
N THR A 151 -4.07 23.70 -23.84
CA THR A 151 -3.17 23.15 -24.84
C THR A 151 -3.32 21.65 -24.98
N TRP A 152 -3.07 21.13 -26.18
CA TRP A 152 -2.93 19.70 -26.46
C TRP A 152 -1.46 19.27 -26.58
N GLU A 153 -0.53 20.16 -26.48
CA GLU A 153 0.91 19.90 -26.69
C GLU A 153 1.44 18.85 -25.73
N ASN A 154 1.02 18.90 -24.45
CA ASN A 154 1.44 17.93 -23.46
C ASN A 154 0.99 16.50 -23.80
N LEU A 155 -0.24 16.36 -24.29
CA LEU A 155 -0.73 15.04 -24.74
C LEU A 155 -0.02 14.60 -26.03
N GLN A 156 0.16 15.50 -27.00
CA GLN A 156 0.91 15.17 -28.22
C GLN A 156 2.32 14.70 -27.88
N TYR A 157 3.00 15.35 -26.95
CA TYR A 157 4.31 14.92 -26.48
C TYR A 157 4.30 13.49 -25.91
N VAL A 158 3.29 13.14 -25.13
CA VAL A 158 3.12 11.80 -24.57
C VAL A 158 2.88 10.77 -25.69
N PHE A 159 2.06 11.10 -26.69
CA PHE A 159 1.80 10.22 -27.84
C PHE A 159 3.00 10.08 -28.78
N LEU A 160 3.74 11.14 -29.01
CA LEU A 160 4.99 11.09 -29.79
C LEU A 160 6.06 10.24 -29.11
N LYS A 161 6.09 10.23 -27.77
CA LYS A 161 6.93 9.34 -26.93
C LYS A 161 6.24 8.05 -26.51
N GLY A 162 5.17 7.65 -27.17
CA GLY A 162 4.35 6.47 -26.86
C GLY A 162 5.11 5.14 -26.70
N LYS A 163 6.36 5.09 -27.20
CA LYS A 163 7.26 3.97 -26.97
C LYS A 163 7.50 3.68 -25.47
N GLN A 164 7.53 4.73 -24.64
CA GLN A 164 7.70 4.60 -23.19
C GLN A 164 6.44 3.99 -22.54
N ILE A 165 5.26 4.45 -22.94
CA ILE A 165 3.98 3.91 -22.47
C ILE A 165 3.87 2.42 -22.84
N TRP A 166 4.17 2.11 -24.10
CA TRP A 166 4.10 0.73 -24.58
C TRP A 166 5.08 -0.18 -23.85
N ASN A 167 6.30 0.28 -23.63
CA ASN A 167 7.30 -0.46 -22.85
C ASN A 167 6.82 -0.71 -21.42
N SER A 168 6.28 0.31 -20.74
CA SER A 168 5.76 0.16 -19.37
C SER A 168 4.62 -0.86 -19.31
N ILE A 169 3.67 -0.80 -20.23
CA ILE A 169 2.56 -1.76 -20.30
C ILE A 169 3.08 -3.17 -20.58
N ARG A 170 3.98 -3.30 -21.56
CA ARG A 170 4.54 -4.60 -21.95
C ARG A 170 5.31 -5.24 -20.81
N TYR A 171 6.20 -4.48 -20.15
CA TYR A 171 6.98 -5.03 -19.03
C TYR A 171 6.12 -5.32 -17.81
N ALA A 172 5.14 -4.48 -17.50
CA ALA A 172 4.20 -4.75 -16.42
C ALA A 172 3.39 -6.04 -16.69
N PHE A 173 2.93 -6.23 -17.92
CA PHE A 173 2.21 -7.44 -18.32
C PHE A 173 3.09 -8.70 -18.22
N LEU A 174 4.30 -8.65 -18.80
CA LEU A 174 5.23 -9.78 -18.76
C LEU A 174 5.63 -10.14 -17.32
N SER A 175 5.92 -9.13 -16.49
CA SER A 175 6.26 -9.33 -15.08
C SER A 175 5.08 -9.91 -14.29
N SER A 176 3.86 -9.44 -14.53
CA SER A 176 2.67 -9.95 -13.82
C SER A 176 2.36 -11.40 -14.18
N VAL A 177 2.49 -11.77 -15.45
CA VAL A 177 2.31 -13.16 -15.90
C VAL A 177 3.37 -14.08 -15.29
N GLY A 178 4.65 -13.66 -15.32
CA GLY A 178 5.74 -14.40 -14.70
C GLY A 178 5.56 -14.57 -13.19
N ALA A 179 5.21 -13.49 -12.50
CA ALA A 179 4.95 -13.51 -11.07
C ALA A 179 3.75 -14.39 -10.70
N ALA A 180 2.65 -14.33 -11.47
CA ALA A 180 1.48 -15.17 -11.25
C ALA A 180 1.80 -16.66 -11.42
N PHE A 181 2.58 -17.02 -12.44
CA PHE A 181 3.03 -18.39 -12.65
C PHE A 181 3.90 -18.89 -11.48
N LEU A 182 4.90 -18.10 -11.08
CA LEU A 182 5.76 -18.43 -9.95
C LEU A 182 4.96 -18.55 -8.65
N ALA A 183 4.04 -17.62 -8.39
CA ALA A 183 3.17 -17.68 -7.21
C ALA A 183 2.31 -18.95 -7.18
N MET A 184 1.76 -19.35 -8.32
CA MET A 184 0.97 -20.58 -8.44
C MET A 184 1.82 -21.82 -8.15
N VAL A 185 3.03 -21.90 -8.69
CA VAL A 185 3.98 -23.01 -8.45
C VAL A 185 4.38 -23.07 -6.97
N LEU A 186 4.75 -21.94 -6.39
CA LEU A 186 5.11 -21.85 -4.98
C LEU A 186 3.95 -22.23 -4.07
N ALA A 187 2.75 -21.72 -4.33
CA ALA A 187 1.56 -22.07 -3.56
C ALA A 187 1.25 -23.56 -3.64
N TYR A 188 1.40 -24.18 -4.82
CA TYR A 188 1.22 -25.62 -4.99
C TYR A 188 2.24 -26.44 -4.18
N ILE A 189 3.53 -26.05 -4.23
CA ILE A 189 4.60 -26.73 -3.48
C ILE A 189 4.36 -26.61 -1.97
N VAL A 190 4.06 -25.41 -1.50
CA VAL A 190 3.87 -25.14 -0.06
C VAL A 190 2.65 -25.87 0.50
N GLN A 191 1.54 -25.95 -0.26
CA GLN A 191 0.30 -26.54 0.23
C GLN A 191 0.24 -28.07 0.02
N LYS A 192 0.72 -28.58 -1.12
CA LYS A 192 0.54 -30.00 -1.48
C LYS A 192 1.72 -30.91 -1.14
N LYS A 193 2.95 -30.40 -1.25
CA LYS A 193 4.15 -31.23 -1.12
C LYS A 193 4.85 -31.05 0.21
N GLN A 194 4.28 -31.07 1.34
CA GLN A 194 4.89 -31.03 2.68
C GLN A 194 6.44 -31.26 2.69
N VAL A 195 7.15 -30.43 1.93
CA VAL A 195 8.62 -30.46 1.89
C VAL A 195 9.10 -29.82 3.18
N GLY A 196 10.09 -30.37 3.86
CA GLY A 196 10.57 -29.83 5.15
C GLY A 196 10.98 -28.35 5.14
N LEU A 197 11.08 -27.73 3.95
CA LEU A 197 11.39 -26.33 3.70
C LEU A 197 10.14 -25.43 3.50
N ASN A 198 8.94 -25.91 3.71
CA ASN A 198 7.71 -25.13 3.40
C ASN A 198 7.67 -23.76 4.07
N ARG A 199 8.14 -23.64 5.31
CA ARG A 199 8.19 -22.35 6.02
C ARG A 199 9.17 -21.36 5.39
N PHE A 200 10.29 -21.86 4.90
CA PHE A 200 11.30 -21.04 4.23
C PHE A 200 10.83 -20.60 2.85
N LEU A 201 10.21 -21.49 2.08
CA LEU A 201 9.61 -21.16 0.78
C LEU A 201 8.45 -20.17 0.91
N ASP A 202 7.59 -20.34 1.91
CA ASP A 202 6.51 -19.37 2.20
C ASP A 202 7.08 -18.00 2.58
N PHE A 203 8.16 -17.98 3.38
CA PHE A 203 8.88 -16.74 3.70
C PHE A 203 9.45 -16.07 2.45
N LEU A 204 10.16 -16.82 1.60
CA LEU A 204 10.73 -16.29 0.35
C LEU A 204 9.66 -15.80 -0.63
N ALA A 205 8.51 -16.48 -0.70
CA ALA A 205 7.41 -16.08 -1.59
C ALA A 205 6.80 -14.72 -1.21
N ILE A 206 6.84 -14.37 0.07
CA ILE A 206 6.23 -13.14 0.59
C ILE A 206 7.26 -12.01 0.75
N LEU A 207 8.55 -12.35 0.82
CA LEU A 207 9.65 -11.39 1.00
C LEU A 207 9.67 -10.24 -0.01
N PRO A 208 9.36 -10.44 -1.31
CA PRO A 208 9.28 -9.33 -2.28
C PRO A 208 8.30 -8.22 -1.88
N GLY A 209 7.25 -8.54 -1.12
CA GLY A 209 6.32 -7.55 -0.60
C GLY A 209 6.87 -6.65 0.52
N ALA A 210 8.04 -7.00 1.07
CA ALA A 210 8.75 -6.21 2.09
C ALA A 210 9.92 -5.40 1.50
N ILE A 211 10.31 -5.70 0.26
CA ILE A 211 11.40 -5.00 -0.43
C ILE A 211 10.82 -3.76 -1.10
N PRO A 212 11.40 -2.58 -0.83
CA PRO A 212 11.00 -1.35 -1.52
C PRO A 212 11.23 -1.49 -3.03
N GLY A 213 10.23 -1.09 -3.82
CA GLY A 213 10.27 -1.10 -5.29
C GLY A 213 11.03 0.09 -5.85
#